data_ef889c20c7286037399c0913c013c50c
#
_entry.id   ef889c20c7286037399c0913c013c50c
#
_cell.length_a   1.000
_cell.length_b   1.000
_cell.length_c   1.000
_cell.angle_alpha   90.00
_cell.angle_beta   90.00
_cell.angle_gamma   90.00
#
_symmetry.space_group_name_H-M   'P 1'
#
loop_
_entity.id
_entity.type
_entity.pdbx_description
1 polymer ?
#
loop_
_entity_poly.entity_id
_entity_poly.type
_entity_poly.pdbx_seq_one_letter_code
_entity_poly.pdbx_strand_id
1 'polypeptide(L)'
;KSLIFSNLDFSQYEQIKNLRLDAIEIESFQKRYYPLGEQVAPFVGFAGKDGRGLEGMENILNNQLAGIAGKEMITRNASRKPQVITSVTPGQNFNLTIDSQIQFYTFKHLSRFIIANNAKGGSAVVLDNHSGEILAIASYPSYNPNSPSRMIQRNRALVDAFEPGSIIKPLVLAKGIDLGIISLDQVIDTSPGFISLNNRKISDPR
;
A
#
# COMPACT_ATOMS: atom_id res chain seq x y z
N LYS A 1 -1.62 -30.51 -21.09
CA LYS A 1 -2.23 -29.20 -21.34
C LYS A 1 -1.12 -28.16 -21.40
N SER A 2 -1.11 -27.30 -22.41
CA SER A 2 -0.20 -26.16 -22.53
C SER A 2 -1.00 -24.88 -22.45
N LEU A 3 -0.51 -23.89 -21.69
CA LEU A 3 -1.10 -22.56 -21.65
C LEU A 3 -0.78 -21.87 -22.98
N ILE A 4 -1.80 -21.47 -23.72
CA ILE A 4 -1.66 -20.77 -25.00
C ILE A 4 -1.73 -19.26 -24.80
N PHE A 5 -2.73 -18.82 -24.05
CA PHE A 5 -2.98 -17.40 -23.74
C PHE A 5 -3.42 -17.24 -22.29
N SER A 6 -3.07 -16.10 -21.67
CA SER A 6 -3.56 -15.70 -20.36
C SER A 6 -4.07 -14.25 -20.43
N ASN A 7 -5.02 -13.91 -19.55
CA ASN A 7 -5.64 -12.59 -19.45
C ASN A 7 -6.37 -12.13 -20.72
N LEU A 8 -7.23 -13.00 -21.26
CA LEU A 8 -8.11 -12.63 -22.35
C LEU A 8 -9.08 -11.52 -21.90
N ASP A 9 -9.24 -10.51 -22.74
CA ASP A 9 -10.35 -9.57 -22.57
C ASP A 9 -11.67 -10.19 -23.03
N PHE A 10 -12.79 -9.52 -22.76
CA PHE A 10 -14.12 -10.05 -23.09
C PHE A 10 -14.29 -10.27 -24.59
N SER A 11 -13.76 -9.41 -25.45
CA SER A 11 -13.84 -9.54 -26.91
C SER A 11 -13.06 -10.75 -27.40
N GLN A 12 -11.85 -10.94 -26.92
CA GLN A 12 -11.01 -12.10 -27.23
C GLN A 12 -11.66 -13.41 -26.75
N TYR A 13 -12.24 -13.39 -25.54
CA TYR A 13 -12.97 -14.53 -25.00
C TYR A 13 -14.12 -14.94 -25.92
N GLU A 14 -14.98 -13.99 -26.34
CA GLU A 14 -16.09 -14.27 -27.23
C GLU A 14 -15.61 -14.78 -28.62
N GLN A 15 -14.55 -14.21 -29.17
CA GLN A 15 -13.97 -14.67 -30.44
C GLN A 15 -13.50 -16.13 -30.35
N ILE A 16 -12.76 -16.48 -29.31
CA ILE A 16 -12.24 -17.86 -29.13
C ILE A 16 -13.40 -18.83 -28.88
N LYS A 17 -14.36 -18.46 -28.06
CA LYS A 17 -15.54 -19.26 -27.75
C LYS A 17 -16.35 -19.57 -29.02
N ASN A 18 -16.50 -18.60 -29.90
CA ASN A 18 -17.25 -18.75 -31.15
C ASN A 18 -16.55 -19.66 -32.17
N LEU A 19 -15.23 -19.87 -32.06
CA LEU A 19 -14.51 -20.81 -32.91
C LEU A 19 -14.87 -22.30 -32.62
N ARG A 20 -15.49 -22.59 -31.48
CA ARG A 20 -15.95 -23.94 -31.07
C ARG A 20 -14.89 -25.04 -31.27
N LEU A 21 -13.66 -24.74 -30.87
CA LEU A 21 -12.53 -25.66 -31.01
C LEU A 21 -12.50 -26.64 -29.82
N ASP A 22 -12.75 -27.93 -30.11
CA ASP A 22 -12.82 -28.99 -29.08
C ASP A 22 -11.51 -29.18 -28.30
N ALA A 23 -10.39 -28.75 -28.87
CA ALA A 23 -9.07 -28.86 -28.25
C ALA A 23 -8.71 -27.68 -27.31
N ILE A 24 -9.57 -26.65 -27.24
CA ILE A 24 -9.33 -25.46 -26.42
C ILE A 24 -10.25 -25.46 -25.23
N GLU A 25 -9.67 -25.40 -24.04
CA GLU A 25 -10.39 -25.23 -22.78
C GLU A 25 -10.15 -23.80 -22.28
N ILE A 26 -11.23 -23.11 -21.96
CA ILE A 26 -11.18 -21.75 -21.40
C ILE A 26 -11.49 -21.85 -19.91
N GLU A 27 -10.53 -21.46 -19.10
CA GLU A 27 -10.66 -21.42 -17.66
C GLU A 27 -10.80 -19.96 -17.19
N SER A 28 -11.77 -19.66 -16.34
CA SER A 28 -11.90 -18.37 -15.69
C SER A 28 -11.09 -18.36 -14.37
N PHE A 29 -10.41 -17.28 -14.10
CA PHE A 29 -9.73 -17.09 -12.83
C PHE A 29 -9.95 -15.68 -12.29
N GLN A 30 -9.88 -15.53 -10.98
CA GLN A 30 -9.97 -14.24 -10.33
C GLN A 30 -8.59 -13.59 -10.26
N LYS A 31 -8.53 -12.30 -10.58
CA LYS A 31 -7.31 -11.50 -10.51
C LYS A 31 -7.57 -10.24 -9.70
N ARG A 32 -6.62 -9.90 -8.83
CA ARG A 32 -6.62 -8.59 -8.16
C ARG A 32 -6.40 -7.48 -9.19
N TYR A 33 -7.18 -6.43 -9.05
CA TYR A 33 -7.03 -5.20 -9.81
C TYR A 33 -6.95 -4.01 -8.86
N TYR A 34 -6.00 -3.13 -9.11
CA TYR A 34 -5.67 -1.99 -8.25
C TYR A 34 -5.99 -0.69 -9.01
N PRO A 35 -7.19 -0.14 -8.87
CA PRO A 35 -7.63 1.02 -9.67
C PRO A 35 -6.79 2.29 -9.42
N LEU A 36 -6.30 2.48 -8.19
CA LEU A 36 -5.46 3.62 -7.83
C LEU A 36 -3.98 3.46 -8.22
N GLY A 37 -3.58 2.29 -8.73
CA GLY A 37 -2.26 2.05 -9.30
C GLY A 37 -1.10 2.45 -8.39
N GLU A 38 -0.16 3.20 -8.94
CA GLU A 38 1.08 3.62 -8.27
C GLU A 38 0.87 4.47 -7.01
N GLN A 39 -0.27 5.14 -6.90
CA GLN A 39 -0.55 6.04 -5.77
C GLN A 39 -0.59 5.30 -4.43
N VAL A 40 -1.02 4.05 -4.46
CA VAL A 40 -1.25 3.24 -3.26
C VAL A 40 -0.35 2.01 -3.17
N ALA A 41 0.38 1.70 -4.24
CA ALA A 41 1.14 0.46 -4.35
C ALA A 41 2.08 0.19 -3.17
N PRO A 42 2.88 1.15 -2.65
CA PRO A 42 3.81 0.86 -1.56
C PRO A 42 3.15 0.44 -0.24
N PHE A 43 1.88 0.80 -0.01
CA PHE A 43 1.19 0.41 1.22
C PHE A 43 0.13 -0.67 0.99
N VAL A 44 -0.62 -0.64 -0.12
CA VAL A 44 -1.58 -1.70 -0.46
C VAL A 44 -0.86 -2.99 -0.84
N GLY A 45 0.25 -2.87 -1.56
CA GLY A 45 0.97 -4.02 -2.09
C GLY A 45 0.31 -4.62 -3.31
N PHE A 46 0.55 -5.90 -3.53
CA PHE A 46 -0.05 -6.66 -4.61
C PHE A 46 -0.13 -8.15 -4.28
N ALA A 47 -1.01 -8.85 -4.99
CA ALA A 47 -1.14 -10.30 -4.94
C ALA A 47 -0.46 -10.97 -6.15
N GLY A 48 0.07 -12.15 -5.95
CA GLY A 48 0.61 -13.01 -6.99
C GLY A 48 -0.47 -13.57 -7.92
N LYS A 49 -0.03 -14.30 -8.93
CA LYS A 49 -0.93 -14.97 -9.89
C LYS A 49 -1.80 -16.04 -9.24
N ASP A 50 -1.37 -16.58 -8.14
CA ASP A 50 -2.07 -17.55 -7.30
C ASP A 50 -3.08 -16.90 -6.33
N GLY A 51 -3.21 -15.57 -6.37
CA GLY A 51 -4.06 -14.79 -5.47
C GLY A 51 -3.48 -14.54 -4.08
N ARG A 52 -2.28 -15.03 -3.78
CA ARG A 52 -1.61 -14.81 -2.50
C ARG A 52 -1.04 -13.40 -2.42
N GLY A 53 -1.31 -12.68 -1.35
CA GLY A 53 -0.71 -11.39 -1.07
C GLY A 53 0.80 -11.51 -0.86
N LEU A 54 1.57 -10.71 -1.59
CA LEU A 54 3.04 -10.75 -1.58
C LEU A 54 3.65 -9.55 -0.86
N GLU A 55 3.00 -8.40 -0.89
CA GLU A 55 3.49 -7.15 -0.33
C GLU A 55 2.35 -6.35 0.33
N GLY A 56 2.72 -5.42 1.23
CA GLY A 56 1.82 -4.45 1.84
C GLY A 56 0.63 -5.07 2.59
N MET A 57 -0.51 -4.40 2.52
CA MET A 57 -1.76 -4.84 3.16
C MET A 57 -2.27 -6.17 2.57
N GLU A 58 -2.05 -6.42 1.28
CA GLU A 58 -2.39 -7.70 0.65
C GLU A 58 -1.68 -8.87 1.34
N ASN A 59 -0.41 -8.69 1.72
CA ASN A 59 0.33 -9.73 2.44
C ASN A 59 -0.11 -9.82 3.90
N ILE A 60 -0.26 -8.69 4.59
CA ILE A 60 -0.65 -8.65 6.01
C ILE A 60 -2.03 -9.27 6.23
N LEU A 61 -2.99 -8.95 5.36
CA LEU A 61 -4.38 -9.40 5.44
C LEU A 61 -4.65 -10.64 4.58
N ASN A 62 -3.61 -11.30 4.05
CA ASN A 62 -3.77 -12.38 3.09
C ASN A 62 -4.73 -13.48 3.57
N ASN A 63 -4.64 -13.90 4.83
CA ASN A 63 -5.49 -14.97 5.36
C ASN A 63 -6.98 -14.61 5.40
N GLN A 64 -7.29 -13.32 5.62
CA GLN A 64 -8.66 -12.82 5.63
C GLN A 64 -9.17 -12.54 4.21
N LEU A 65 -8.30 -12.00 3.33
CA LEU A 65 -8.65 -11.65 1.96
C LEU A 65 -8.81 -12.88 1.05
N ALA A 66 -8.05 -13.95 1.29
CA ALA A 66 -8.01 -15.12 0.43
C ALA A 66 -9.29 -15.97 0.52
N GLY A 67 -10.00 -15.96 1.67
CA GLY A 67 -11.10 -16.89 1.91
C GLY A 67 -10.63 -18.35 1.97
N ILE A 68 -11.56 -19.27 1.79
CA ILE A 68 -11.30 -20.72 1.80
C ILE A 68 -11.76 -21.30 0.47
N ALA A 69 -10.82 -21.91 -0.26
CA ALA A 69 -11.11 -22.56 -1.52
C ALA A 69 -12.02 -23.78 -1.32
N GLY A 70 -13.06 -23.89 -2.14
CA GLY A 70 -13.90 -25.06 -2.20
C GLY A 70 -13.17 -26.25 -2.86
N LYS A 71 -13.71 -27.45 -2.67
CA LYS A 71 -13.25 -28.66 -3.34
C LYS A 71 -14.42 -29.29 -4.10
N GLU A 72 -14.22 -29.58 -5.35
CA GLU A 72 -15.14 -30.31 -6.19
C GLU A 72 -14.53 -31.66 -6.61
N MET A 73 -15.30 -32.72 -6.54
CA MET A 73 -14.91 -34.01 -7.08
C MET A 73 -15.61 -34.21 -8.43
N ILE A 74 -14.84 -34.32 -9.49
CA ILE A 74 -15.37 -34.67 -10.81
C ILE A 74 -15.24 -36.19 -10.99
N THR A 75 -16.35 -36.90 -10.93
CA THR A 75 -16.40 -38.35 -11.26
C THR A 75 -16.46 -38.53 -12.78
N ARG A 76 -15.68 -39.50 -13.29
CA ARG A 76 -15.65 -39.82 -14.73
C ARG A 76 -16.86 -40.61 -15.22
N ASN A 77 -17.99 -40.60 -14.51
CA ASN A 77 -19.22 -41.27 -14.90
C ASN A 77 -19.94 -40.55 -16.04
N ALA A 78 -20.82 -41.24 -16.73
CA ALA A 78 -21.55 -40.73 -17.90
C ALA A 78 -22.32 -39.41 -17.68
N SER A 79 -22.67 -39.10 -16.43
CA SER A 79 -23.40 -37.86 -16.08
C SER A 79 -22.47 -36.64 -15.84
N ARG A 80 -21.17 -36.82 -15.69
CA ARG A 80 -20.13 -35.74 -15.51
C ARG A 80 -20.54 -34.55 -14.62
N LYS A 81 -21.49 -34.73 -13.71
CA LYS A 81 -21.87 -33.66 -12.78
C LYS A 81 -20.85 -33.56 -11.69
N PRO A 82 -20.24 -32.38 -11.48
CA PRO A 82 -19.33 -32.16 -10.37
C PRO A 82 -20.10 -32.30 -9.05
N GLN A 83 -19.52 -33.04 -8.10
CA GLN A 83 -20.04 -33.13 -6.76
C GLN A 83 -19.22 -32.18 -5.88
N VAL A 84 -19.86 -31.15 -5.32
CA VAL A 84 -19.23 -30.25 -4.37
C VAL A 84 -18.99 -30.98 -3.06
N ILE A 85 -17.72 -31.07 -2.66
CA ILE A 85 -17.33 -31.67 -1.38
C ILE A 85 -17.28 -30.62 -0.28
N THR A 86 -16.77 -29.42 -0.62
CA THR A 86 -16.65 -28.29 0.29
C THR A 86 -17.04 -27.03 -0.43
N SER A 87 -17.93 -26.23 0.15
CA SER A 87 -18.34 -24.94 -0.40
C SER A 87 -17.19 -23.91 -0.29
N VAL A 88 -17.14 -23.00 -1.24
CA VAL A 88 -16.24 -21.82 -1.20
C VAL A 88 -16.67 -20.88 -0.08
N THR A 89 -15.74 -20.41 0.74
CA THR A 89 -15.98 -19.31 1.66
C THR A 89 -15.25 -18.06 1.11
N PRO A 90 -15.99 -17.00 0.74
CA PRO A 90 -15.37 -15.80 0.20
C PRO A 90 -14.47 -15.12 1.23
N GLY A 91 -13.46 -14.40 0.76
CA GLY A 91 -12.63 -13.56 1.62
C GLY A 91 -13.40 -12.35 2.16
N GLN A 92 -12.85 -11.72 3.18
CA GLN A 92 -13.43 -10.55 3.82
C GLN A 92 -13.13 -9.28 3.02
N ASN A 93 -14.01 -8.29 3.12
CA ASN A 93 -13.78 -6.94 2.64
C ASN A 93 -13.22 -6.07 3.77
N PHE A 94 -12.28 -5.20 3.43
CA PHE A 94 -11.70 -4.24 4.37
C PHE A 94 -11.90 -2.82 3.85
N ASN A 95 -12.36 -1.94 4.73
CA ASN A 95 -12.41 -0.52 4.48
C ASN A 95 -11.21 0.12 5.19
N LEU A 96 -10.48 0.95 4.45
CA LEU A 96 -9.36 1.72 4.99
C LEU A 96 -9.81 3.16 5.22
N THR A 97 -9.10 3.86 6.09
CA THR A 97 -9.31 5.29 6.40
C THR A 97 -8.80 6.21 5.28
N ILE A 98 -8.13 5.64 4.28
CA ILE A 98 -7.55 6.39 3.16
C ILE A 98 -8.64 7.06 2.33
N ASP A 99 -8.59 8.38 2.23
CA ASP A 99 -9.39 9.14 1.28
C ASP A 99 -8.72 9.15 -0.10
N SER A 100 -9.44 8.70 -1.12
CA SER A 100 -8.88 8.53 -2.46
C SER A 100 -8.46 9.85 -3.12
N GLN A 101 -9.14 10.96 -2.83
CA GLN A 101 -8.80 12.27 -3.39
C GLN A 101 -7.57 12.85 -2.68
N ILE A 102 -7.54 12.78 -1.34
CA ILE A 102 -6.38 13.24 -0.57
C ILE A 102 -5.15 12.41 -0.96
N GLN A 103 -5.29 11.08 -1.09
CA GLN A 103 -4.21 10.21 -1.54
C GLN A 103 -3.70 10.58 -2.93
N PHE A 104 -4.60 10.84 -3.89
CA PHE A 104 -4.24 11.25 -5.24
C PHE A 104 -3.42 12.54 -5.24
N TYR A 105 -3.89 13.58 -4.56
CA TYR A 105 -3.18 14.85 -4.51
C TYR A 105 -1.86 14.74 -3.75
N THR A 106 -1.83 14.01 -2.65
CA THR A 106 -0.61 13.77 -1.87
C THR A 106 0.46 13.10 -2.73
N PHE A 107 0.14 12.01 -3.43
CA PHE A 107 1.07 11.32 -4.31
C PHE A 107 1.52 12.21 -5.49
N LYS A 108 0.58 12.89 -6.13
CA LYS A 108 0.84 13.77 -7.27
C LYS A 108 1.80 14.91 -6.92
N HIS A 109 1.58 15.58 -5.78
CA HIS A 109 2.45 16.69 -5.36
C HIS A 109 3.80 16.17 -4.87
N LEU A 110 3.84 15.09 -4.10
CA LEU A 110 5.07 14.45 -3.65
C LEU A 110 5.96 14.06 -4.84
N SER A 111 5.42 13.33 -5.81
CA SER A 111 6.18 12.85 -6.96
C SER A 111 6.73 14.02 -7.80
N ARG A 112 5.93 15.05 -8.06
CA ARG A 112 6.36 16.25 -8.77
C ARG A 112 7.49 16.98 -8.03
N PHE A 113 7.37 17.14 -6.72
CA PHE A 113 8.38 17.80 -5.90
C PHE A 113 9.71 17.04 -5.92
N ILE A 114 9.67 15.72 -5.78
CA ILE A 114 10.87 14.87 -5.81
C ILE A 114 11.56 14.96 -7.16
N ILE A 115 10.79 14.86 -8.25
CA ILE A 115 11.34 14.96 -9.61
C ILE A 115 11.96 16.35 -9.86
N ALA A 116 11.23 17.42 -9.52
CA ALA A 116 11.69 18.78 -9.74
C ALA A 116 12.98 19.13 -8.99
N ASN A 117 13.21 18.50 -7.82
CA ASN A 117 14.39 18.74 -6.99
C ASN A 117 15.48 17.67 -7.15
N ASN A 118 15.34 16.74 -8.11
CA ASN A 118 16.27 15.63 -8.30
C ASN A 118 16.55 14.83 -7.03
N ALA A 119 15.54 14.72 -6.13
CA ALA A 119 15.66 13.96 -4.91
C ALA A 119 15.55 12.45 -5.19
N LYS A 120 16.24 11.63 -4.38
CA LYS A 120 16.25 10.16 -4.55
C LYS A 120 14.91 9.51 -4.22
N GLY A 121 14.10 10.16 -3.41
CA GLY A 121 12.79 9.66 -2.99
C GLY A 121 12.29 10.43 -1.77
N GLY A 122 11.07 10.11 -1.36
CA GLY A 122 10.44 10.72 -0.20
C GLY A 122 9.11 10.08 0.12
N SER A 123 8.51 10.54 1.21
CA SER A 123 7.19 10.11 1.66
C SER A 123 6.41 11.28 2.22
N ALA A 124 5.08 11.13 2.21
CA ALA A 124 4.16 12.07 2.82
C ALA A 124 3.03 11.30 3.48
N VAL A 125 2.63 11.74 4.67
CA VAL A 125 1.50 11.18 5.43
C VAL A 125 0.56 12.32 5.79
N VAL A 126 -0.73 12.11 5.58
CA VAL A 126 -1.79 13.04 5.99
C VAL A 126 -2.63 12.35 7.05
N LEU A 127 -2.75 12.99 8.18
CA LEU A 127 -3.50 12.50 9.34
C LEU A 127 -4.68 13.42 9.61
N ASP A 128 -5.80 12.85 10.01
CA ASP A 128 -6.85 13.60 10.71
C ASP A 128 -6.37 13.88 12.13
N ASN A 129 -6.30 15.14 12.51
CA ASN A 129 -5.78 15.53 13.82
C ASN A 129 -6.75 15.33 14.99
N HIS A 130 -8.01 15.02 14.71
CA HIS A 130 -9.02 14.71 15.73
C HIS A 130 -9.11 13.20 15.99
N SER A 131 -9.17 12.40 14.94
CA SER A 131 -9.29 10.94 15.05
C SER A 131 -7.95 10.20 15.10
N GLY A 132 -6.89 10.81 14.55
CA GLY A 132 -5.59 10.17 14.33
C GLY A 132 -5.56 9.23 13.11
N GLU A 133 -6.65 9.16 12.34
CA GLU A 133 -6.74 8.31 11.17
C GLU A 133 -5.80 8.77 10.04
N ILE A 134 -5.20 7.81 9.36
CA ILE A 134 -4.38 8.09 8.18
C ILE A 134 -5.29 8.28 6.98
N LEU A 135 -5.37 9.51 6.46
CA LEU A 135 -6.15 9.86 5.28
C LEU A 135 -5.37 9.68 3.98
N ALA A 136 -4.05 9.81 4.02
CA ALA A 136 -3.18 9.50 2.92
C ALA A 136 -1.79 9.05 3.39
N ILE A 137 -1.19 8.12 2.64
CA ILE A 137 0.19 7.68 2.85
C ILE A 137 0.84 7.42 1.49
N ALA A 138 1.74 8.30 1.09
CA ALA A 138 2.39 8.28 -0.20
C ALA A 138 3.90 8.06 -0.06
N SER A 139 4.46 7.29 -0.97
CA SER A 139 5.90 7.07 -1.11
C SER A 139 6.30 7.17 -2.57
N TYR A 140 7.46 7.79 -2.83
CA TYR A 140 8.04 7.89 -4.17
C TYR A 140 9.54 7.55 -4.11
N PRO A 141 10.14 6.82 -5.08
CA PRO A 141 9.46 6.21 -6.23
C PRO A 141 8.45 5.13 -5.85
N SER A 142 7.51 4.86 -6.77
CA SER A 142 6.48 3.84 -6.63
C SER A 142 6.53 2.86 -7.81
N TYR A 143 5.58 1.93 -7.88
CA TYR A 143 5.47 0.93 -8.92
C TYR A 143 4.01 0.68 -9.30
N ASN A 144 3.77 0.08 -10.47
CA ASN A 144 2.41 -0.32 -10.86
C ASN A 144 2.07 -1.71 -10.28
N PRO A 145 1.15 -1.83 -9.32
CA PRO A 145 0.80 -3.11 -8.71
C PRO A 145 0.05 -4.05 -9.66
N ASN A 146 -0.55 -3.53 -10.74
CA ASN A 146 -1.18 -4.35 -11.77
C ASN A 146 -0.17 -5.03 -12.71
N SER A 147 1.07 -4.52 -12.75
CA SER A 147 2.20 -5.08 -13.50
C SER A 147 3.49 -4.88 -12.70
N PRO A 148 3.64 -5.57 -11.56
CA PRO A 148 4.79 -5.37 -10.69
C PRO A 148 6.08 -5.75 -11.41
N SER A 149 7.03 -4.82 -11.44
CA SER A 149 8.39 -5.07 -11.94
C SER A 149 9.23 -5.74 -10.84
N ARG A 150 10.46 -6.17 -11.21
CA ARG A 150 11.42 -6.73 -10.24
C ARG A 150 11.85 -5.70 -9.17
N MET A 151 11.68 -4.40 -9.43
CA MET A 151 12.01 -3.33 -8.50
C MET A 151 10.75 -2.89 -7.72
N ILE A 152 10.40 -3.66 -6.71
CA ILE A 152 9.33 -3.31 -5.77
C ILE A 152 9.84 -2.22 -4.84
N GLN A 153 9.06 -1.14 -4.72
CA GLN A 153 9.40 -0.02 -3.85
C GLN A 153 8.70 -0.16 -2.50
N ARG A 154 9.51 -0.13 -1.43
CA ARG A 154 8.99 -0.20 -0.06
C ARG A 154 8.18 1.04 0.33
N ASN A 155 7.33 0.90 1.31
CA ASN A 155 6.64 2.03 1.92
C ASN A 155 7.62 2.83 2.81
N ARG A 156 8.22 3.88 2.24
CA ARG A 156 9.23 4.71 2.90
C ARG A 156 8.71 5.39 4.16
N ALA A 157 7.43 5.75 4.17
CA ALA A 157 6.81 6.40 5.32
C ALA A 157 6.82 5.53 6.59
N LEU A 158 6.80 4.19 6.41
CA LEU A 158 6.74 3.23 7.51
C LEU A 158 8.08 2.59 7.85
N VAL A 159 8.99 2.44 6.86
CA VAL A 159 10.19 1.62 7.07
C VAL A 159 11.51 2.39 6.98
N ASP A 160 11.52 3.60 6.41
CA ASP A 160 12.76 4.39 6.32
C ASP A 160 13.00 5.15 7.62
N ALA A 161 14.10 4.83 8.30
CA ALA A 161 14.60 5.64 9.39
C ALA A 161 15.33 6.87 8.83
N PHE A 162 15.10 8.02 9.42
CA PHE A 162 15.75 9.27 9.05
C PHE A 162 16.03 10.14 10.27
N GLU A 163 16.99 11.05 10.17
CA GLU A 163 17.23 12.06 11.19
C GLU A 163 16.23 13.21 11.04
N PRO A 164 15.30 13.37 11.99
CA PRO A 164 14.21 14.34 11.84
C PRO A 164 14.68 15.80 11.89
N GLY A 165 15.85 16.06 12.50
CA GLY A 165 16.32 17.42 12.71
C GLY A 165 15.28 18.26 13.48
N SER A 166 15.10 19.56 13.06
CA SER A 166 14.17 20.47 13.74
C SER A 166 12.68 20.09 13.64
N ILE A 167 12.31 19.17 12.75
CA ILE A 167 10.89 18.73 12.64
C ILE A 167 10.43 17.92 13.84
N ILE A 168 11.34 17.42 14.68
CA ILE A 168 10.99 16.75 15.95
C ILE A 168 10.55 17.74 17.04
N LYS A 169 10.94 19.04 16.96
CA LYS A 169 10.69 20.03 18.00
C LYS A 169 9.20 20.21 18.33
N PRO A 170 8.28 20.34 17.36
CA PRO A 170 6.85 20.44 17.66
C PRO A 170 6.32 19.24 18.46
N LEU A 171 6.80 18.02 18.15
CA LEU A 171 6.38 16.81 18.86
C LEU A 171 6.87 16.80 20.31
N VAL A 172 8.14 17.24 20.54
CA VAL A 172 8.70 17.37 21.89
C VAL A 172 7.94 18.42 22.70
N LEU A 173 7.64 19.58 22.10
CA LEU A 173 6.88 20.64 22.75
C LEU A 173 5.45 20.18 23.08
N ALA A 174 4.76 19.55 22.12
CA ALA A 174 3.43 19.02 22.34
C ALA A 174 3.41 18.00 23.50
N LYS A 175 4.41 17.12 23.57
CA LYS A 175 4.54 16.16 24.68
C LYS A 175 4.84 16.85 26.01
N GLY A 176 5.66 17.91 26.00
CA GLY A 176 5.95 18.72 27.20
C GLY A 176 4.70 19.41 27.74
N ILE A 177 3.84 19.93 26.87
CA ILE A 177 2.55 20.55 27.22
C ILE A 177 1.59 19.49 27.77
N ASP A 178 1.47 18.35 27.10
CA ASP A 178 0.62 17.23 27.51
C ASP A 178 0.96 16.70 28.91
N LEU A 179 2.25 16.70 29.26
CA LEU A 179 2.75 16.32 30.59
C LEU A 179 2.70 17.46 31.63
N GLY A 180 2.27 18.66 31.26
CA GLY A 180 2.24 19.82 32.14
C GLY A 180 3.64 20.36 32.52
N ILE A 181 4.69 19.97 31.80
CA ILE A 181 6.08 20.42 32.04
C ILE A 181 6.32 21.79 31.41
N ILE A 182 5.62 22.09 30.31
CA ILE A 182 5.73 23.33 29.54
C ILE A 182 4.32 23.93 29.40
N SER A 183 4.21 25.26 29.53
CA SER A 183 2.99 25.98 29.16
C SER A 183 3.19 26.78 27.87
N LEU A 184 2.08 27.07 27.16
CA LEU A 184 2.12 27.86 25.91
C LEU A 184 2.68 29.26 26.10
N ASP A 185 2.43 29.87 27.30
CA ASP A 185 2.84 31.22 27.62
C ASP A 185 4.18 31.28 28.36
N GLN A 186 4.88 30.14 28.47
CA GLN A 186 6.16 30.05 29.17
C GLN A 186 7.25 30.81 28.41
N VAL A 187 7.88 31.76 29.07
CA VAL A 187 9.07 32.44 28.55
C VAL A 187 10.30 31.61 28.88
N ILE A 188 11.08 31.26 27.86
CA ILE A 188 12.32 30.54 28.02
C ILE A 188 13.50 31.48 27.71
N ASP A 189 14.39 31.69 28.71
CA ASP A 189 15.63 32.44 28.49
C ASP A 189 16.61 31.60 27.64
N THR A 190 16.89 32.06 26.45
CA THR A 190 17.84 31.44 25.52
C THR A 190 19.23 32.06 25.54
N SER A 191 19.50 32.99 26.49
CA SER A 191 20.84 33.60 26.65
C SER A 191 21.86 32.56 27.12
N PRO A 192 23.10 32.60 26.64
CA PRO A 192 23.74 33.49 25.65
C PRO A 192 23.60 33.01 24.17
N GLY A 193 22.56 32.30 23.80
CA GLY A 193 22.33 31.78 22.44
C GLY A 193 23.14 30.52 22.09
N PHE A 194 23.67 29.84 23.10
CA PHE A 194 24.29 28.54 22.94
C PHE A 194 24.22 27.72 24.23
N ILE A 195 24.29 26.40 24.08
CA ILE A 195 24.50 25.47 25.18
C ILE A 195 25.78 24.68 24.93
N SER A 196 26.47 24.30 26.02
CA SER A 196 27.63 23.42 25.96
C SER A 196 27.24 22.04 26.47
N LEU A 197 27.33 21.03 25.61
CA LEU A 197 27.05 19.65 25.93
C LEU A 197 28.25 18.78 25.55
N ASN A 198 28.78 18.01 26.49
CA ASN A 198 29.93 17.11 26.24
C ASN A 198 31.09 17.80 25.49
N ASN A 199 31.49 18.98 25.94
CA ASN A 199 32.54 19.82 25.33
C ASN A 199 32.22 20.30 23.88
N ARG A 200 31.01 20.18 23.43
CA ARG A 200 30.56 20.73 22.15
C ARG A 200 29.62 21.91 22.37
N LYS A 201 29.94 23.02 21.74
CA LYS A 201 29.06 24.20 21.72
C LYS A 201 27.97 24.01 20.67
N ILE A 202 26.71 24.03 21.09
CA ILE A 202 25.57 24.01 20.22
C ILE A 202 24.95 25.40 20.27
N SER A 203 24.92 26.10 19.15
CA SER A 203 24.37 27.46 19.02
C SER A 203 23.13 27.44 18.12
N ASP A 204 22.23 28.37 18.41
CA ASP A 204 21.09 28.61 17.52
C ASP A 204 21.58 29.09 16.14
N PRO A 205 21.04 28.55 15.04
CA PRO A 205 21.27 29.12 13.72
C PRO A 205 20.66 30.53 13.66
N ARG A 206 21.46 31.50 13.24
CA ARG A 206 20.96 32.88 12.99
C ARG A 206 20.21 32.96 11.70
#